data_16c12232d9a666cfd64fd73f82c8adeb
#
_entry.id   16c12232d9a666cfd64fd73f82c8adeb
#
_cell.length_a   1.000
_cell.length_b   1.000
_cell.length_c   1.000
_cell.angle_alpha   90.00
_cell.angle_beta   90.00
_cell.angle_gamma   90.00
#
_symmetry.space_group_name_H-M   'P 1'
#
loop_
_entity.id
_entity.type
_entity.pdbx_description
1 polymer ?
#
loop_
_entity_poly.entity_id
_entity_poly.type
_entity_poly.pdbx_seq_one_letter_code
_entity_poly.pdbx_strand_id
1 'polypeptide(L)'
;MKQTNADKLGTSFGFIAGAVFILSGILWPSEFSNLALWLESSGEAESYNKYMIQILRFFDLKSIFIVMGGTVSATFIAFPYRKALRSFGSITKIFSADHAEHATQEVYDQSKIIAEKRYSGKRITNDDLNNLENPFMRRWIEGLIVREQVEDEALHQILKSEVAMYEQRADEEIEILDFMATAAPAFGMVGTIVGLVLMLAETGSIRSVMQAMSIAMLTTLYGVILSNMVLLPIASKRKQLKESNLILLEMIRESVHRIARREAPYTILQELHMFLPHKRDEFDQQYG
;
A
#
# COMPACT_ATOMS: atom_id res chain seq x y z
N MET A 1 -20.20 -17.51 1.95
CA MET A 1 -20.14 -16.16 1.37
C MET A 1 -20.42 -16.26 -0.13
N LYS A 2 -21.51 -15.67 -0.64
CA LYS A 2 -21.74 -15.61 -2.10
C LYS A 2 -20.76 -14.62 -2.71
N GLN A 3 -19.84 -15.11 -3.52
CA GLN A 3 -19.02 -14.24 -4.38
C GLN A 3 -19.95 -13.35 -5.20
N THR A 4 -19.76 -12.04 -5.12
CA THR A 4 -20.56 -11.09 -5.91
C THR A 4 -20.22 -11.28 -7.39
N ASN A 5 -21.18 -11.03 -8.29
CA ASN A 5 -20.93 -11.11 -9.75
C ASN A 5 -19.74 -10.22 -10.18
N ALA A 6 -19.49 -9.14 -9.44
CA ALA A 6 -18.35 -8.25 -9.64
C ALA A 6 -16.98 -8.90 -9.35
N ASP A 7 -16.89 -9.80 -8.35
CA ASP A 7 -15.62 -10.51 -8.04
C ASP A 7 -15.33 -11.58 -9.09
N LYS A 8 -16.36 -12.26 -9.60
CA LYS A 8 -16.21 -13.20 -10.74
C LYS A 8 -15.73 -12.49 -12.01
N LEU A 9 -16.30 -11.31 -12.28
CA LEU A 9 -15.86 -10.44 -13.38
C LEU A 9 -14.40 -9.99 -13.19
N GLY A 10 -14.00 -9.62 -11.98
CA GLY A 10 -12.61 -9.23 -11.67
C GLY A 10 -11.61 -10.35 -11.92
N THR A 11 -11.93 -11.58 -11.48
CA THR A 11 -11.07 -12.75 -11.71
C THR A 11 -10.98 -13.08 -13.19
N SER A 12 -12.12 -13.11 -13.92
CA SER A 12 -12.14 -13.34 -15.37
C SER A 12 -11.38 -12.26 -16.13
N PHE A 13 -11.51 -10.99 -15.71
CA PHE A 13 -10.75 -9.88 -16.28
C PHE A 13 -9.24 -10.06 -16.04
N GLY A 14 -8.83 -10.50 -14.83
CA GLY A 14 -7.43 -10.80 -14.51
C GLY A 14 -6.84 -11.86 -15.44
N PHE A 15 -7.55 -12.97 -15.70
CA PHE A 15 -7.10 -14.01 -16.63
C PHE A 15 -6.98 -13.48 -18.06
N ILE A 16 -7.99 -12.77 -18.55
CA ILE A 16 -7.99 -12.21 -19.91
C ILE A 16 -6.88 -11.16 -20.04
N ALA A 17 -6.77 -10.24 -19.09
CA ALA A 17 -5.74 -9.22 -19.08
C ALA A 17 -4.34 -9.85 -19.02
N GLY A 18 -4.11 -10.87 -18.17
CA GLY A 18 -2.86 -11.59 -18.08
C GLY A 18 -2.47 -12.25 -19.40
N ALA A 19 -3.40 -12.96 -20.01
CA ALA A 19 -3.17 -13.57 -21.33
C ALA A 19 -2.86 -12.49 -22.38
N VAL A 20 -3.62 -11.40 -22.42
CA VAL A 20 -3.40 -10.28 -23.36
C VAL A 20 -2.03 -9.62 -23.13
N PHE A 21 -1.64 -9.33 -21.88
CA PHE A 21 -0.34 -8.72 -21.60
C PHE A 21 0.83 -9.63 -21.97
N ILE A 22 0.77 -10.91 -21.63
CA ILE A 22 1.82 -11.87 -21.98
C ILE A 22 1.88 -12.05 -23.50
N LEU A 23 0.74 -12.25 -24.16
CA LEU A 23 0.67 -12.39 -25.62
C LEU A 23 1.12 -11.11 -26.33
N SER A 24 0.73 -9.92 -25.85
CA SER A 24 1.20 -8.67 -26.43
C SER A 24 2.71 -8.52 -26.27
N GLY A 25 3.30 -8.90 -25.12
CA GLY A 25 4.73 -8.94 -24.94
C GLY A 25 5.44 -9.91 -25.91
N ILE A 26 4.85 -11.06 -26.19
CA ILE A 26 5.40 -12.04 -27.13
C ILE A 26 5.25 -11.57 -28.61
N LEU A 27 4.06 -11.05 -28.96
CA LEU A 27 3.71 -10.69 -30.34
C LEU A 27 4.18 -9.28 -30.74
N TRP A 28 4.63 -8.47 -29.80
CA TRP A 28 5.09 -7.10 -30.08
C TRP A 28 6.27 -7.10 -31.05
N PRO A 29 6.27 -6.28 -32.11
CA PRO A 29 7.37 -6.25 -33.07
C PRO A 29 8.70 -5.92 -32.38
N SER A 30 9.72 -6.73 -32.67
CA SER A 30 11.06 -6.57 -32.05
C SER A 30 11.74 -5.25 -32.37
N GLU A 31 11.37 -4.64 -33.50
CA GLU A 31 11.91 -3.34 -33.98
C GLU A 31 11.53 -2.18 -33.07
N PHE A 32 10.38 -2.24 -32.38
CA PHE A 32 9.88 -1.20 -31.49
C PHE A 32 10.00 -1.55 -30.00
N SER A 33 10.51 -2.74 -29.68
CA SER A 33 10.57 -3.19 -28.28
C SER A 33 11.67 -2.49 -27.49
N ASN A 34 12.78 -2.19 -28.13
CA ASN A 34 13.94 -1.54 -27.51
C ASN A 34 14.15 -0.16 -28.09
N LEU A 35 13.95 0.86 -27.24
CA LEU A 35 14.02 2.26 -27.63
C LEU A 35 15.40 2.64 -28.21
N ALA A 36 16.49 2.03 -27.71
CA ALA A 36 17.84 2.28 -28.24
C ALA A 36 18.01 1.75 -29.66
N LEU A 37 17.48 0.55 -29.97
CA LEU A 37 17.51 -0.03 -31.31
C LEU A 37 16.68 0.77 -32.30
N TRP A 38 15.54 1.29 -31.86
CA TRP A 38 14.70 2.16 -32.68
C TRP A 38 15.41 3.49 -33.03
N LEU A 39 16.06 4.13 -32.04
CA LEU A 39 16.85 5.36 -32.26
C LEU A 39 18.06 5.11 -33.17
N GLU A 40 18.74 3.97 -33.03
CA GLU A 40 19.83 3.57 -33.92
C GLU A 40 19.34 3.35 -35.36
N SER A 41 18.14 2.79 -35.56
CA SER A 41 17.56 2.54 -36.88
C SER A 41 17.00 3.78 -37.55
N SER A 42 16.53 4.78 -36.78
CA SER A 42 16.00 6.05 -37.30
C SER A 42 17.06 7.03 -37.73
N GLY A 43 18.35 6.77 -37.48
CA GLY A 43 19.46 7.70 -37.81
C GLY A 43 19.63 8.84 -36.81
N GLU A 44 18.78 8.94 -35.81
CA GLU A 44 18.85 10.00 -34.80
C GLU A 44 19.89 9.73 -33.70
N ALA A 45 20.50 8.54 -33.68
CA ALA A 45 21.46 8.13 -32.66
C ALA A 45 22.72 9.03 -32.61
N GLU A 46 23.12 9.68 -33.70
CA GLU A 46 24.26 10.60 -33.72
C GLU A 46 24.01 11.88 -32.91
N SER A 47 22.72 12.25 -32.69
CA SER A 47 22.34 13.42 -31.91
C SER A 47 22.38 13.17 -30.39
N TYR A 48 22.42 11.93 -29.94
CA TYR A 48 22.38 11.56 -28.52
C TYR A 48 23.76 11.16 -27.99
N ASN A 49 24.02 11.49 -26.71
CA ASN A 49 25.25 11.09 -26.05
C ASN A 49 25.33 9.54 -25.98
N LYS A 50 26.48 8.97 -26.34
CA LYS A 50 26.74 7.52 -26.33
C LYS A 50 26.32 6.83 -25.02
N TYR A 51 26.47 7.49 -23.88
CA TYR A 51 26.02 6.96 -22.57
C TYR A 51 24.50 6.88 -22.45
N MET A 52 23.78 7.82 -23.04
CA MET A 52 22.31 7.80 -23.04
C MET A 52 21.79 6.58 -23.81
N ILE A 53 22.34 6.29 -24.97
CA ILE A 53 21.97 5.12 -25.78
C ILE A 53 22.25 3.82 -25.01
N GLN A 54 23.35 3.74 -24.27
CA GLN A 54 23.64 2.57 -23.45
C GLN A 54 22.61 2.34 -22.34
N ILE A 55 22.15 3.40 -21.68
CA ILE A 55 21.09 3.32 -20.66
C ILE A 55 19.76 2.91 -21.28
N LEU A 56 19.42 3.45 -22.45
CA LEU A 56 18.18 3.12 -23.17
C LEU A 56 18.08 1.66 -23.60
N ARG A 57 19.21 0.95 -23.75
CA ARG A 57 19.24 -0.50 -24.01
C ARG A 57 18.63 -1.35 -22.88
N PHE A 58 18.59 -0.80 -21.65
CA PHE A 58 17.91 -1.44 -20.53
C PHE A 58 16.40 -1.22 -20.53
N PHE A 59 15.81 -0.44 -21.47
CA PHE A 59 14.39 -0.24 -21.60
C PHE A 59 13.82 -1.11 -22.73
N ASP A 60 13.20 -2.22 -22.36
CA ASP A 60 12.51 -3.12 -23.29
C ASP A 60 11.04 -3.30 -22.92
N LEU A 61 10.15 -2.85 -23.80
CA LEU A 61 8.71 -2.86 -23.56
C LEU A 61 8.15 -4.28 -23.44
N LYS A 62 8.68 -5.26 -24.20
CA LYS A 62 8.25 -6.67 -24.11
C LYS A 62 8.47 -7.20 -22.71
N SER A 63 9.66 -6.99 -22.17
CA SER A 63 10.06 -7.44 -20.84
C SER A 63 9.20 -6.78 -19.76
N ILE A 64 8.89 -5.47 -19.91
CA ILE A 64 8.02 -4.73 -18.99
C ILE A 64 6.60 -5.32 -19.01
N PHE A 65 6.02 -5.57 -20.18
CA PHE A 65 4.67 -6.14 -20.30
C PHE A 65 4.56 -7.53 -19.71
N ILE A 66 5.57 -8.39 -19.89
CA ILE A 66 5.59 -9.74 -19.31
C ILE A 66 5.61 -9.65 -17.78
N VAL A 67 6.51 -8.88 -17.21
CA VAL A 67 6.69 -8.82 -15.75
C VAL A 67 5.56 -8.05 -15.08
N MET A 68 5.34 -6.79 -15.46
CA MET A 68 4.32 -5.96 -14.81
C MET A 68 2.90 -6.46 -15.14
N GLY A 69 2.65 -6.77 -16.41
CA GLY A 69 1.36 -7.29 -16.84
C GLY A 69 1.02 -8.61 -16.16
N GLY A 70 1.98 -9.55 -16.10
CA GLY A 70 1.84 -10.82 -15.40
C GLY A 70 1.57 -10.63 -13.91
N THR A 71 2.37 -9.80 -13.21
CA THR A 71 2.21 -9.52 -11.78
C THR A 71 0.85 -8.91 -11.47
N VAL A 72 0.44 -7.88 -12.21
CA VAL A 72 -0.85 -7.21 -12.01
C VAL A 72 -2.01 -8.16 -12.29
N SER A 73 -1.93 -8.95 -13.35
CA SER A 73 -2.97 -9.92 -13.71
C SER A 73 -3.11 -11.03 -12.66
N ALA A 74 -2.01 -11.58 -12.17
CA ALA A 74 -2.01 -12.55 -11.08
C ALA A 74 -2.67 -11.97 -9.82
N THR A 75 -2.41 -10.69 -9.51
CA THR A 75 -3.03 -9.99 -8.38
C THR A 75 -4.56 -9.90 -8.54
N PHE A 76 -5.06 -9.56 -9.71
CA PHE A 76 -6.52 -9.52 -9.97
C PHE A 76 -7.19 -10.90 -9.99
N ILE A 77 -6.42 -11.97 -10.26
CA ILE A 77 -6.89 -13.34 -10.14
C ILE A 77 -6.96 -13.77 -8.68
N ALA A 78 -5.94 -13.45 -7.89
CA ALA A 78 -5.82 -13.87 -6.50
C ALA A 78 -6.76 -13.10 -5.54
N PHE A 79 -7.00 -11.82 -5.81
CA PHE A 79 -7.75 -10.92 -4.92
C PHE A 79 -8.97 -10.31 -5.59
N PRO A 80 -10.05 -9.99 -4.82
CA PRO A 80 -11.18 -9.23 -5.32
C PRO A 80 -10.74 -7.88 -5.91
N TYR A 81 -11.22 -7.53 -7.09
CA TYR A 81 -10.75 -6.36 -7.85
C TYR A 81 -10.81 -5.03 -7.04
N ARG A 82 -11.83 -4.89 -6.17
CA ARG A 82 -11.98 -3.70 -5.32
C ARG A 82 -10.86 -3.57 -4.29
N LYS A 83 -10.40 -4.71 -3.75
CA LYS A 83 -9.29 -4.74 -2.79
C LYS A 83 -7.98 -4.44 -3.48
N ALA A 84 -7.72 -5.07 -4.63
CA ALA A 84 -6.53 -4.82 -5.44
C ALA A 84 -6.43 -3.34 -5.86
N LEU A 85 -7.49 -2.73 -6.40
CA LEU A 85 -7.50 -1.30 -6.75
C LEU A 85 -7.27 -0.38 -5.54
N ARG A 86 -7.80 -0.73 -4.36
CA ARG A 86 -7.56 0.04 -3.14
C ARG A 86 -6.09 0.01 -2.75
N SER A 87 -5.43 -1.15 -2.83
CA SER A 87 -4.01 -1.29 -2.51
C SER A 87 -3.14 -0.45 -3.45
N PHE A 88 -3.44 -0.40 -4.75
CA PHE A 88 -2.75 0.51 -5.66
C PHE A 88 -2.96 1.99 -5.29
N GLY A 89 -4.18 2.38 -4.88
CA GLY A 89 -4.47 3.74 -4.42
C GLY A 89 -3.82 4.09 -3.07
N SER A 90 -3.50 3.12 -2.22
CA SER A 90 -2.81 3.35 -0.95
C SER A 90 -1.32 3.63 -1.12
N ILE A 91 -0.69 3.17 -2.20
CA ILE A 91 0.73 3.42 -2.49
C ILE A 91 1.06 4.91 -2.50
N THR A 92 0.21 5.73 -3.13
CA THR A 92 0.42 7.19 -3.20
C THR A 92 0.31 7.86 -1.83
N LYS A 93 -0.55 7.35 -0.94
CA LYS A 93 -0.75 7.88 0.41
C LYS A 93 0.41 7.57 1.36
N ILE A 94 1.16 6.50 1.09
CA ILE A 94 2.32 6.10 1.90
C ILE A 94 3.41 7.17 1.89
N PHE A 95 3.58 7.87 0.77
CA PHE A 95 4.58 8.92 0.63
C PHE A 95 4.19 10.24 1.31
N SER A 96 2.91 10.42 1.67
CA SER A 96 2.41 11.64 2.32
C SER A 96 2.26 11.52 3.84
N ALA A 97 2.52 10.36 4.44
CA ALA A 97 2.17 10.04 5.83
C ALA A 97 3.39 10.07 6.77
N ASP A 98 3.98 11.23 6.98
CA ASP A 98 5.20 11.37 7.82
C ASP A 98 4.95 12.04 9.19
N HIS A 99 3.70 12.01 9.73
CA HIS A 99 3.32 12.84 10.89
C HIS A 99 2.73 12.06 12.07
N ALA A 100 3.06 10.76 12.25
CA ALA A 100 2.45 9.95 13.32
C ALA A 100 2.79 10.45 14.75
N GLU A 101 3.99 10.98 14.98
CA GLU A 101 4.38 11.51 16.29
C GLU A 101 3.62 12.77 16.66
N HIS A 102 3.49 13.71 15.73
CA HIS A 102 2.70 14.94 15.95
C HIS A 102 1.23 14.61 16.19
N ALA A 103 0.67 13.63 15.48
CA ALA A 103 -0.71 13.20 15.65
C ALA A 103 -1.00 12.64 17.06
N THR A 104 -0.05 11.96 17.69
CA THR A 104 -0.24 11.39 19.03
C THR A 104 -0.25 12.50 20.10
N GLN A 105 0.67 13.45 20.01
CA GLN A 105 0.69 14.61 20.93
C GLN A 105 -0.58 15.45 20.78
N GLU A 106 -1.01 15.67 19.57
CA GLU A 106 -2.23 16.41 19.27
C GLU A 106 -3.49 15.73 19.84
N VAL A 107 -3.63 14.41 19.66
CA VAL A 107 -4.72 13.64 20.28
C VAL A 107 -4.68 13.75 21.81
N TYR A 108 -3.50 13.75 22.41
CA TYR A 108 -3.35 13.96 23.87
C TYR A 108 -3.91 15.32 24.30
N ASP A 109 -3.50 16.39 23.63
CA ASP A 109 -3.92 17.75 23.97
C ASP A 109 -5.43 17.96 23.73
N GLN A 110 -5.95 17.44 22.63
CA GLN A 110 -7.38 17.47 22.30
C GLN A 110 -8.20 16.65 23.31
N SER A 111 -7.72 15.49 23.73
CA SER A 111 -8.36 14.66 24.76
C SER A 111 -8.48 15.41 26.09
N LYS A 112 -7.46 16.17 26.48
CA LYS A 112 -7.47 17.01 27.68
C LYS A 112 -8.64 18.01 27.66
N ILE A 113 -8.74 18.77 26.57
CA ILE A 113 -9.77 19.80 26.41
C ILE A 113 -11.18 19.20 26.50
N ILE A 114 -11.42 18.08 25.80
CA ILE A 114 -12.73 17.42 25.79
C ILE A 114 -13.05 16.79 27.15
N ALA A 115 -12.06 16.16 27.80
CA ALA A 115 -12.22 15.57 29.14
C ALA A 115 -12.60 16.64 30.19
N GLU A 116 -11.92 17.79 30.22
CA GLU A 116 -12.23 18.89 31.13
C GLU A 116 -13.63 19.43 30.93
N LYS A 117 -14.07 19.61 29.68
CA LYS A 117 -15.43 20.04 29.35
C LYS A 117 -16.48 19.04 29.82
N ARG A 118 -16.27 17.75 29.50
CA ARG A 118 -17.22 16.68 29.86
C ARG A 118 -17.31 16.50 31.36
N TYR A 119 -16.19 16.52 32.09
CA TYR A 119 -16.14 16.39 33.54
C TYR A 119 -16.84 17.54 34.26
N SER A 120 -16.68 18.78 33.78
CA SER A 120 -17.36 19.97 34.32
C SER A 120 -18.86 20.06 33.93
N GLY A 121 -19.42 19.04 33.27
CA GLY A 121 -20.83 19.02 32.87
C GLY A 121 -21.19 19.95 31.71
N LYS A 122 -20.20 20.58 31.08
CA LYS A 122 -20.42 21.44 29.92
C LYS A 122 -20.74 20.59 28.69
N ARG A 123 -21.61 21.10 27.82
CA ARG A 123 -21.90 20.46 26.54
C ARG A 123 -20.73 20.61 25.58
N ILE A 124 -20.40 19.52 24.86
CA ILE A 124 -19.48 19.56 23.73
C ILE A 124 -20.23 20.20 22.56
N THR A 125 -19.67 21.26 22.01
CA THR A 125 -20.25 22.05 20.91
C THR A 125 -19.71 21.60 19.56
N ASN A 126 -20.38 22.01 18.47
CA ASN A 126 -19.89 21.75 17.12
C ASN A 126 -18.52 22.41 16.86
N ASP A 127 -18.22 23.54 17.51
CA ASP A 127 -16.92 24.18 17.40
C ASP A 127 -15.81 23.32 18.03
N ASP A 128 -16.11 22.65 19.15
CA ASP A 128 -15.16 21.70 19.76
C ASP A 128 -14.87 20.52 18.83
N LEU A 129 -15.91 19.99 18.15
CA LEU A 129 -15.76 18.90 17.19
C LEU A 129 -14.97 19.34 15.96
N ASN A 130 -15.17 20.56 15.48
CA ASN A 130 -14.46 21.10 14.32
C ASN A 130 -12.97 21.35 14.61
N ASN A 131 -12.62 21.61 15.87
CA ASN A 131 -11.24 21.77 16.32
C ASN A 131 -10.50 20.43 16.48
N LEU A 132 -11.19 19.28 16.38
CA LEU A 132 -10.56 17.97 16.39
C LEU A 132 -9.99 17.67 15.00
N GLU A 133 -8.67 17.59 14.90
CA GLU A 133 -8.01 17.30 13.62
C GLU A 133 -8.16 15.82 13.24
N ASN A 134 -8.13 14.91 14.23
CA ASN A 134 -8.25 13.50 13.94
C ASN A 134 -9.71 13.10 13.59
N PRO A 135 -9.96 12.57 12.37
CA PRO A 135 -11.31 12.27 11.92
C PRO A 135 -11.96 11.10 12.68
N PHE A 136 -11.20 10.16 13.23
CA PHE A 136 -11.73 9.06 14.05
C PHE A 136 -12.19 9.59 15.39
N MET A 137 -11.38 10.41 16.07
CA MET A 137 -11.72 11.01 17.34
C MET A 137 -12.97 11.90 17.21
N ARG A 138 -13.03 12.75 16.17
CA ARG A 138 -14.20 13.59 15.87
C ARG A 138 -15.46 12.74 15.72
N ARG A 139 -15.45 11.73 14.85
CA ARG A 139 -16.59 10.87 14.58
C ARG A 139 -17.04 10.11 15.83
N TRP A 140 -16.11 9.62 16.64
CA TRP A 140 -16.45 8.85 17.84
C TRP A 140 -17.01 9.74 18.94
N ILE A 141 -16.44 10.94 19.16
CA ILE A 141 -16.98 11.88 20.13
C ILE A 141 -18.36 12.37 19.70
N GLU A 142 -18.54 12.76 18.44
CA GLU A 142 -19.85 13.18 17.91
C GLU A 142 -20.90 12.08 18.02
N GLY A 143 -20.58 10.89 17.52
CA GLY A 143 -21.53 9.78 17.42
C GLY A 143 -21.90 9.14 18.75
N LEU A 144 -20.98 9.08 19.70
CA LEU A 144 -21.10 8.26 20.91
C LEU A 144 -21.28 9.10 22.18
N ILE A 145 -20.65 10.26 22.26
CA ILE A 145 -20.72 11.12 23.45
C ILE A 145 -21.80 12.19 23.32
N VAL A 146 -21.85 12.86 22.17
CA VAL A 146 -22.81 13.97 21.97
C VAL A 146 -24.25 13.45 21.86
N ARG A 147 -24.46 12.30 21.23
CA ARG A 147 -25.79 11.69 21.08
C ARG A 147 -26.30 10.95 22.31
N GLU A 148 -25.47 10.72 23.33
CA GLU A 148 -25.80 10.10 24.64
C GLU A 148 -26.67 8.82 24.59
N GLN A 149 -26.61 8.02 23.53
CA GLN A 149 -27.54 6.92 23.28
C GLN A 149 -26.92 5.53 23.45
N VAL A 150 -25.64 5.42 23.86
CA VAL A 150 -24.93 4.13 23.86
C VAL A 150 -24.56 3.75 25.28
N GLU A 151 -24.95 2.55 25.68
CA GLU A 151 -24.54 1.90 26.93
C GLU A 151 -23.02 1.64 26.95
N ASP A 152 -22.37 1.78 28.09
CA ASP A 152 -20.91 1.73 28.24
C ASP A 152 -20.28 0.46 27.62
N GLU A 153 -20.88 -0.70 27.85
CA GLU A 153 -20.40 -1.98 27.28
C GLU A 153 -20.53 -1.99 25.75
N ALA A 154 -21.64 -1.50 25.22
CA ALA A 154 -21.86 -1.40 23.78
C ALA A 154 -20.88 -0.40 23.13
N LEU A 155 -20.58 0.72 23.81
CA LEU A 155 -19.56 1.68 23.36
C LEU A 155 -18.19 1.01 23.22
N HIS A 156 -17.74 0.30 24.27
CA HIS A 156 -16.46 -0.40 24.25
C HIS A 156 -16.37 -1.40 23.08
N GLN A 157 -17.41 -2.17 22.86
CA GLN A 157 -17.47 -3.17 21.77
C GLN A 157 -17.44 -2.51 20.38
N ILE A 158 -18.16 -1.39 20.19
CA ILE A 158 -18.16 -0.64 18.92
C ILE A 158 -16.76 -0.11 18.63
N LEU A 159 -16.12 0.56 19.58
CA LEU A 159 -14.79 1.13 19.40
C LEU A 159 -13.76 0.04 19.09
N LYS A 160 -13.79 -1.06 19.84
CA LYS A 160 -12.91 -2.22 19.61
C LYS A 160 -13.11 -2.82 18.22
N SER A 161 -14.34 -2.98 17.77
CA SER A 161 -14.64 -3.53 16.45
C SER A 161 -14.18 -2.60 15.31
N GLU A 162 -14.26 -1.28 15.48
CA GLU A 162 -13.77 -0.33 14.47
C GLU A 162 -12.25 -0.36 14.33
N VAL A 163 -11.51 -0.48 15.46
CA VAL A 163 -10.04 -0.64 15.44
C VAL A 163 -9.68 -1.96 14.75
N ALA A 164 -10.34 -3.07 15.10
CA ALA A 164 -10.11 -4.38 14.46
C ALA A 164 -10.42 -4.34 12.94
N MET A 165 -11.46 -3.63 12.53
CA MET A 165 -11.78 -3.45 11.11
C MET A 165 -10.73 -2.60 10.37
N TYR A 166 -10.14 -1.61 11.04
CA TYR A 166 -9.02 -0.84 10.46
C TYR A 166 -7.80 -1.75 10.27
N GLU A 167 -7.44 -2.51 11.31
CA GLU A 167 -6.33 -3.47 11.28
C GLU A 167 -6.49 -4.47 10.14
N GLN A 168 -7.63 -5.15 10.06
CA GLN A 168 -7.92 -6.11 9.01
C GLN A 168 -7.77 -5.51 7.60
N ARG A 169 -8.26 -4.28 7.37
CA ARG A 169 -8.12 -3.61 6.07
C ARG A 169 -6.67 -3.29 5.73
N ALA A 170 -5.88 -2.91 6.73
CA ALA A 170 -4.47 -2.62 6.53
C ALA A 170 -3.68 -3.90 6.23
N ASP A 171 -4.01 -5.02 6.91
CA ASP A 171 -3.40 -6.33 6.64
C ASP A 171 -3.73 -6.84 5.24
N GLU A 172 -4.98 -6.71 4.80
CA GLU A 172 -5.37 -7.05 3.42
C GLU A 172 -4.57 -6.24 2.37
N GLU A 173 -4.29 -4.97 2.61
CA GLU A 173 -3.47 -4.15 1.70
C GLU A 173 -2.01 -4.61 1.68
N ILE A 174 -1.44 -4.96 2.84
CA ILE A 174 -0.08 -5.47 2.98
C ILE A 174 0.04 -6.84 2.28
N GLU A 175 -0.91 -7.74 2.52
CA GLU A 175 -0.95 -9.07 1.90
C GLU A 175 -0.92 -8.99 0.36
N ILE A 176 -1.66 -8.05 -0.22
CA ILE A 176 -1.66 -7.83 -1.68
C ILE A 176 -0.29 -7.36 -2.16
N LEU A 177 0.36 -6.44 -1.44
CA LEU A 177 1.69 -5.95 -1.81
C LEU A 177 2.75 -7.05 -1.70
N ASP A 178 2.70 -7.87 -0.65
CA ASP A 178 3.60 -9.02 -0.45
C ASP A 178 3.39 -10.09 -1.54
N PHE A 179 2.14 -10.36 -1.91
CA PHE A 179 1.82 -11.25 -3.03
C PHE A 179 2.43 -10.72 -4.34
N MET A 180 2.26 -9.43 -4.64
CA MET A 180 2.84 -8.82 -5.83
C MET A 180 4.38 -8.89 -5.82
N ALA A 181 5.00 -8.67 -4.65
CA ALA A 181 6.44 -8.76 -4.49
C ALA A 181 6.96 -10.18 -4.76
N THR A 182 6.20 -11.19 -4.36
CA THR A 182 6.53 -12.61 -4.64
C THR A 182 6.27 -12.98 -6.10
N ALA A 183 5.21 -12.46 -6.71
CA ALA A 183 4.84 -12.75 -8.09
C ALA A 183 5.80 -12.11 -9.11
N ALA A 184 6.31 -10.91 -8.85
CA ALA A 184 7.13 -10.18 -9.82
C ALA A 184 8.40 -10.93 -10.27
N PRO A 185 9.23 -11.52 -9.39
CA PRO A 185 10.36 -12.36 -9.82
C PRO A 185 9.92 -13.64 -10.53
N ALA A 186 8.77 -14.23 -10.14
CA ALA A 186 8.25 -15.41 -10.81
C ALA A 186 7.90 -15.12 -12.28
N PHE A 187 7.27 -13.97 -12.56
CA PHE A 187 7.05 -13.53 -13.94
C PHE A 187 8.34 -13.13 -14.66
N GLY A 188 9.36 -12.68 -13.93
CA GLY A 188 10.72 -12.53 -14.45
C GLY A 188 11.27 -13.88 -14.99
N MET A 189 11.11 -14.96 -14.23
CA MET A 189 11.50 -16.33 -14.68
C MET A 189 10.64 -16.81 -15.85
N VAL A 190 9.35 -16.54 -15.88
CA VAL A 190 8.51 -16.84 -17.05
C VAL A 190 9.06 -16.14 -18.29
N GLY A 191 9.45 -14.86 -18.15
CA GLY A 191 10.04 -14.10 -19.24
C GLY A 191 11.37 -14.69 -19.75
N THR A 192 12.22 -15.26 -18.86
CA THR A 192 13.43 -15.95 -19.31
C THR A 192 13.10 -17.18 -20.16
N ILE A 193 12.11 -17.98 -19.77
CA ILE A 193 11.69 -19.15 -20.53
C ILE A 193 11.15 -18.71 -21.89
N VAL A 194 10.31 -17.67 -21.93
CA VAL A 194 9.79 -17.08 -23.18
C VAL A 194 10.94 -16.63 -24.09
N GLY A 195 11.93 -15.89 -23.54
CA GLY A 195 13.09 -15.43 -24.30
C GLY A 195 13.92 -16.58 -24.85
N LEU A 196 14.13 -17.64 -24.07
CA LEU A 196 14.88 -18.83 -24.52
C LEU A 196 14.11 -19.60 -25.61
N VAL A 197 12.79 -19.74 -25.48
CA VAL A 197 11.97 -20.38 -26.51
C VAL A 197 12.05 -19.60 -27.82
N LEU A 198 11.93 -18.27 -27.76
CA LEU A 198 12.10 -17.41 -28.94
C LEU A 198 13.48 -17.54 -29.55
N MET A 199 14.54 -17.58 -28.73
CA MET A 199 15.91 -17.77 -29.19
C MET A 199 16.09 -19.10 -29.95
N LEU A 200 15.50 -20.19 -29.45
CA LEU A 200 15.59 -21.51 -30.09
C LEU A 200 14.73 -21.61 -31.36
N ALA A 201 13.64 -20.84 -31.45
CA ALA A 201 12.80 -20.79 -32.63
C ALA A 201 13.41 -19.95 -33.78
N GLU A 202 14.31 -19.04 -33.45
CA GLU A 202 14.98 -18.16 -34.42
C GLU A 202 16.17 -18.87 -35.08
N THR A 203 16.01 -19.26 -36.33
CA THR A 203 17.09 -19.93 -37.10
C THR A 203 17.83 -18.99 -38.07
N GLY A 204 17.46 -17.69 -38.12
CA GLY A 204 17.79 -16.86 -39.25
C GLY A 204 18.96 -15.87 -39.08
N SER A 205 19.18 -15.29 -37.93
CA SER A 205 20.21 -14.28 -37.76
C SER A 205 20.76 -14.22 -36.32
N ILE A 206 22.05 -13.91 -36.18
CA ILE A 206 22.69 -13.66 -34.88
C ILE A 206 21.98 -12.52 -34.14
N ARG A 207 21.45 -11.53 -34.88
CA ARG A 207 20.78 -10.37 -34.30
C ARG A 207 19.46 -10.74 -33.59
N SER A 208 18.65 -11.62 -34.17
CA SER A 208 17.39 -12.07 -33.54
C SER A 208 17.65 -12.94 -32.32
N VAL A 209 18.67 -13.79 -32.35
CA VAL A 209 19.13 -14.57 -31.19
C VAL A 209 19.57 -13.65 -30.04
N MET A 210 20.33 -12.59 -30.32
CA MET A 210 20.75 -11.61 -29.32
C MET A 210 19.58 -10.84 -28.71
N GLN A 211 18.56 -10.49 -29.51
CA GLN A 211 17.36 -9.82 -29.02
C GLN A 211 16.56 -10.73 -28.08
N ALA A 212 16.34 -11.99 -28.43
CA ALA A 212 15.64 -12.96 -27.58
C ALA A 212 16.37 -13.18 -26.24
N MET A 213 17.70 -13.25 -26.30
CA MET A 213 18.54 -13.37 -25.10
C MET A 213 18.44 -12.11 -24.22
N SER A 214 18.37 -10.90 -24.82
CA SER A 214 18.18 -9.64 -24.09
C SER A 214 16.85 -9.64 -23.33
N ILE A 215 15.73 -10.09 -23.95
CA ILE A 215 14.43 -10.22 -23.30
C ILE A 215 14.53 -11.13 -22.07
N ALA A 216 15.16 -12.31 -22.22
CA ALA A 216 15.34 -13.24 -21.11
C ALA A 216 16.07 -12.60 -19.91
N MET A 217 17.13 -11.84 -20.15
CA MET A 217 17.89 -11.19 -19.08
C MET A 217 17.13 -10.01 -18.46
N LEU A 218 16.52 -9.16 -19.28
CA LEU A 218 15.81 -7.96 -18.81
C LEU A 218 14.55 -8.28 -18.02
N THR A 219 13.82 -9.33 -18.36
CA THR A 219 12.64 -9.75 -17.58
C THR A 219 13.01 -10.16 -16.17
N THR A 220 14.12 -10.89 -15.97
CA THR A 220 14.59 -11.22 -14.62
C THR A 220 15.02 -9.99 -13.86
N LEU A 221 15.80 -9.10 -14.52
CA LEU A 221 16.23 -7.83 -13.91
C LEU A 221 15.03 -7.01 -13.44
N TYR A 222 14.00 -6.84 -14.28
CA TYR A 222 12.81 -6.09 -13.92
C TYR A 222 11.99 -6.76 -12.81
N GLY A 223 11.87 -8.08 -12.83
CA GLY A 223 11.19 -8.82 -11.77
C GLY A 223 11.84 -8.61 -10.40
N VAL A 224 13.17 -8.68 -10.35
CA VAL A 224 13.95 -8.48 -9.12
C VAL A 224 13.89 -7.02 -8.64
N ILE A 225 14.05 -6.04 -9.55
CA ILE A 225 13.94 -4.62 -9.21
C ILE A 225 12.54 -4.28 -8.71
N LEU A 226 11.49 -4.69 -9.42
CA LEU A 226 10.11 -4.43 -9.03
C LEU A 226 9.79 -5.01 -7.65
N SER A 227 10.23 -6.23 -7.36
CA SER A 227 10.05 -6.88 -6.06
C SER A 227 10.81 -6.14 -4.96
N ASN A 228 12.16 -6.11 -5.06
CA ASN A 228 13.01 -5.75 -3.93
C ASN A 228 13.21 -4.24 -3.76
N MET A 229 13.13 -3.44 -4.83
CA MET A 229 13.33 -2.00 -4.75
C MET A 229 12.01 -1.20 -4.71
N VAL A 230 10.88 -1.81 -5.09
CA VAL A 230 9.60 -1.11 -5.15
C VAL A 230 8.60 -1.73 -4.19
N LEU A 231 8.18 -2.97 -4.43
CA LEU A 231 7.04 -3.58 -3.73
C LEU A 231 7.34 -3.90 -2.26
N LEU A 232 8.46 -4.54 -1.95
CA LEU A 232 8.84 -4.87 -0.57
C LEU A 232 9.07 -3.62 0.30
N PRO A 233 9.78 -2.56 -0.13
CA PRO A 233 9.90 -1.34 0.66
C PRO A 233 8.55 -0.66 0.89
N ILE A 234 7.66 -0.65 -0.10
CA ILE A 234 6.31 -0.11 0.03
C ILE A 234 5.49 -0.92 1.04
N ALA A 235 5.52 -2.26 0.98
CA ALA A 235 4.85 -3.14 1.93
C ALA A 235 5.38 -2.93 3.35
N SER A 236 6.70 -2.83 3.52
CA SER A 236 7.33 -2.57 4.82
C SER A 236 6.93 -1.21 5.39
N LYS A 237 6.94 -0.16 4.58
CA LYS A 237 6.49 1.17 5.02
C LYS A 237 4.99 1.17 5.36
N ARG A 238 4.15 0.44 4.61
CA ARG A 238 2.73 0.28 4.92
C ARG A 238 2.51 -0.43 6.25
N LYS A 239 3.33 -1.43 6.57
CA LYS A 239 3.29 -2.13 7.85
C LYS A 239 3.64 -1.19 9.01
N GLN A 240 4.71 -0.42 8.91
CA GLN A 240 5.08 0.58 9.91
C GLN A 240 3.97 1.61 10.14
N LEU A 241 3.36 2.13 9.06
CA LEU A 241 2.22 3.05 9.16
C LEU A 241 0.99 2.41 9.81
N LYS A 242 0.72 1.12 9.54
CA LYS A 242 -0.34 0.38 10.23
C LYS A 242 -0.08 0.34 11.73
N GLU A 243 1.12 -0.04 12.16
CA GLU A 243 1.49 -0.14 13.57
C GLU A 243 1.38 1.21 14.28
N SER A 244 1.90 2.29 13.69
CA SER A 244 1.79 3.64 14.25
C SER A 244 0.34 4.12 14.36
N ASN A 245 -0.47 3.88 13.34
CA ASN A 245 -1.89 4.25 13.36
C ASN A 245 -2.71 3.39 14.33
N LEU A 246 -2.37 2.12 14.57
CA LEU A 246 -3.02 1.29 15.57
C LEU A 246 -2.80 1.83 16.97
N ILE A 247 -1.57 2.25 17.31
CA ILE A 247 -1.26 2.89 18.60
C ILE A 247 -2.10 4.16 18.77
N LEU A 248 -2.17 5.00 17.75
CA LEU A 248 -2.99 6.21 17.76
C LEU A 248 -4.49 5.91 17.95
N LEU A 249 -5.02 4.91 17.24
CA LEU A 249 -6.42 4.51 17.35
C LEU A 249 -6.75 3.90 18.72
N GLU A 250 -5.83 3.12 19.30
CA GLU A 250 -5.97 2.61 20.66
C GLU A 250 -5.97 3.74 21.70
N MET A 251 -5.10 4.74 21.54
CA MET A 251 -5.10 5.94 22.38
C MET A 251 -6.42 6.71 22.28
N ILE A 252 -6.94 6.92 21.05
CA ILE A 252 -8.22 7.57 20.84
C ILE A 252 -9.35 6.74 21.45
N ARG A 253 -9.34 5.41 21.27
CA ARG A 253 -10.32 4.51 21.86
C ARG A 253 -10.39 4.64 23.37
N GLU A 254 -9.23 4.56 24.03
CA GLU A 254 -9.13 4.69 25.48
C GLU A 254 -9.59 6.06 25.97
N SER A 255 -9.17 7.12 25.28
CA SER A 255 -9.60 8.48 25.56
C SER A 255 -11.13 8.62 25.48
N VAL A 256 -11.73 8.22 24.36
CA VAL A 256 -13.18 8.37 24.14
C VAL A 256 -13.99 7.55 25.14
N HIS A 257 -13.55 6.32 25.43
CA HIS A 257 -14.22 5.45 26.41
C HIS A 257 -14.25 6.09 27.81
N ARG A 258 -13.12 6.58 28.30
CA ARG A 258 -13.01 7.24 29.62
C ARG A 258 -13.72 8.58 29.69
N ILE A 259 -13.66 9.38 28.63
CA ILE A 259 -14.41 10.64 28.50
C ILE A 259 -15.92 10.38 28.57
N ALA A 260 -16.40 9.30 27.92
CA ALA A 260 -17.81 8.91 27.98
C ALA A 260 -18.26 8.61 29.42
N ARG A 261 -17.41 7.94 30.20
CA ARG A 261 -17.65 7.60 31.62
C ARG A 261 -17.50 8.79 32.57
N ARG A 262 -17.14 9.97 32.07
CA ARG A 262 -16.89 11.19 32.85
C ARG A 262 -15.80 11.00 33.93
N GLU A 263 -14.77 10.21 33.64
CA GLU A 263 -13.62 10.07 34.53
C GLU A 263 -12.90 11.39 34.73
N ALA A 264 -12.15 11.53 35.82
CA ALA A 264 -11.41 12.74 36.11
C ALA A 264 -10.33 13.00 35.02
N PRO A 265 -10.19 14.24 34.51
CA PRO A 265 -9.23 14.53 33.44
C PRO A 265 -7.80 14.09 33.75
N TYR A 266 -7.36 14.24 35.01
CA TYR A 266 -6.04 13.79 35.47
C TYR A 266 -5.83 12.28 35.25
N THR A 267 -6.82 11.46 35.60
CA THR A 267 -6.75 9.99 35.44
C THR A 267 -6.65 9.61 33.97
N ILE A 268 -7.47 10.26 33.11
CA ILE A 268 -7.45 10.03 31.67
C ILE A 268 -6.06 10.36 31.09
N LEU A 269 -5.52 11.53 31.43
CA LEU A 269 -4.23 11.97 30.92
C LEU A 269 -3.06 11.12 31.40
N GLN A 270 -3.11 10.63 32.64
CA GLN A 270 -2.10 9.71 33.17
C GLN A 270 -2.01 8.42 32.36
N GLU A 271 -3.16 7.83 32.00
CA GLU A 271 -3.20 6.64 31.15
C GLU A 271 -2.77 6.94 29.71
N LEU A 272 -3.24 8.05 29.14
CA LEU A 272 -2.86 8.42 27.77
C LEU A 272 -1.37 8.77 27.64
N HIS A 273 -0.72 9.15 28.71
CA HIS A 273 0.71 9.44 28.73
C HIS A 273 1.57 8.23 28.32
N MET A 274 1.08 7.00 28.55
CA MET A 274 1.76 5.76 28.13
C MET A 274 1.85 5.58 26.62
N PHE A 275 1.00 6.26 25.85
CA PHE A 275 0.99 6.19 24.39
C PHE A 275 1.91 7.22 23.73
N LEU A 276 2.45 8.18 24.50
CA LEU A 276 3.34 9.21 23.95
C LEU A 276 4.72 8.63 23.60
N PRO A 277 5.29 8.98 22.44
CA PRO A 277 6.54 8.41 21.93
C PRO A 277 7.70 8.51 22.93
N HIS A 278 7.84 9.66 23.59
CA HIS A 278 8.93 9.93 24.53
C HIS A 278 8.95 8.99 25.74
N LYS A 279 7.79 8.51 26.19
CA LYS A 279 7.69 7.55 27.31
C LYS A 279 7.86 6.11 26.86
N ARG A 280 7.50 5.81 25.62
CA ARG A 280 7.73 4.51 25.03
C ARG A 280 9.22 4.22 24.88
N ASP A 281 9.99 5.19 24.43
CA ASP A 281 11.45 5.09 24.33
C ASP A 281 12.12 4.87 25.69
N GLU A 282 11.65 5.56 26.76
CA GLU A 282 12.12 5.33 28.13
C GLU A 282 11.80 3.90 28.62
N PHE A 283 10.63 3.36 28.28
CA PHE A 283 10.21 2.02 28.67
C PHE A 283 11.02 0.95 27.92
N ASP A 284 11.21 1.10 26.60
CA ASP A 284 11.98 0.17 25.78
C ASP A 284 13.48 0.16 26.18
N GLN A 285 14.04 1.32 26.61
CA GLN A 285 15.40 1.38 27.16
C GLN A 285 15.55 0.73 28.54
N GLN A 286 14.48 0.68 29.33
CA GLN A 286 14.51 0.12 30.68
C GLN A 286 14.23 -1.37 30.72
N TYR A 287 13.47 -1.93 29.73
CA TYR A 287 12.96 -3.31 29.74
C TYR A 287 13.22 -4.12 28.46
N GLY A 288 13.79 -3.52 27.40
CA GLY A 288 14.21 -4.18 26.15
C GLY A 288 15.69 -4.50 26.17
#